data_d2e38ada1ae4288f7086805a402d29ad
#
_entry.id   d2e38ada1ae4288f7086805a402d29ad
#
_cell.length_a   1.000
_cell.length_b   1.000
_cell.length_c   1.000
_cell.angle_alpha   90.00
_cell.angle_beta   90.00
_cell.angle_gamma   90.00
#
_symmetry.space_group_name_H-M   'P 1'
#
loop_
_entity.id
_entity.type
_entity.pdbx_description
1 polymer ?
#
loop_
_entity_poly.entity_id
_entity_poly.type
_entity_poly.pdbx_seq_one_letter_code
_entity_poly.pdbx_strand_id
1 'polypeptide(L)'
;MAELGYDGKVAIITGAGGGLGRQHALLLAKRGALVVVNDLGGSIDGSGTDASAAQKVVDEIKAAGGEAVADHNSVATPEGGAAIVKSAVDAYGKVDIVINNAGILRDKSFHNMSPDLMNPVFDVHLKGAFHVTQPAYLIMREQGYGRIISTSSAAGIFGNFGQTNYGAAKMGLVGFTRVLAVEGAKFNIKANAIAPLALTRMTETLMGNLADKLGPEEVTPIVAMLAHEDCPVSGNIFSVGGGRVANVFIGETQGYTKPGHTLEDLRDNWDAIMSQDGYFVPGNLADETGVFFEKLK
;
A
#
# COMPACT_ATOMS: atom_id res chain seq x y z
N MET A 1 -10.06 -26.73 7.51
CA MET A 1 -10.03 -25.35 8.05
C MET A 1 -11.22 -24.62 7.44
N ALA A 2 -11.92 -23.79 8.20
CA ALA A 2 -13.02 -22.99 7.67
C ALA A 2 -12.45 -21.97 6.65
N GLU A 3 -13.20 -21.69 5.60
CA GLU A 3 -12.84 -20.70 4.62
C GLU A 3 -13.03 -19.29 5.20
N LEU A 4 -12.05 -18.39 4.99
CA LEU A 4 -12.13 -17.01 5.44
C LEU A 4 -13.11 -16.22 4.56
N GLY A 5 -14.13 -15.63 5.15
CA GLY A 5 -15.19 -14.87 4.48
C GLY A 5 -15.17 -13.39 4.83
N TYR A 6 -15.87 -12.59 4.03
CA TYR A 6 -16.01 -11.13 4.21
C TYR A 6 -17.49 -10.72 4.22
N ASP A 7 -18.39 -11.60 4.63
CA ASP A 7 -19.82 -11.34 4.60
C ASP A 7 -20.17 -10.02 5.29
N GLY A 8 -20.84 -9.15 4.54
CA GLY A 8 -21.22 -7.82 4.99
C GLY A 8 -20.08 -6.81 5.18
N LYS A 9 -18.83 -7.11 4.84
CA LYS A 9 -17.72 -6.13 4.81
C LYS A 9 -17.75 -5.33 3.52
N VAL A 10 -17.52 -4.04 3.61
CA VAL A 10 -17.47 -3.09 2.48
C VAL A 10 -16.03 -2.73 2.17
N ALA A 11 -15.58 -3.01 0.95
CA ALA A 11 -14.22 -2.79 0.49
C ALA A 11 -14.16 -1.76 -0.64
N ILE A 12 -13.36 -0.72 -0.48
CA ILE A 12 -12.96 0.21 -1.53
C ILE A 12 -11.61 -0.24 -2.08
N ILE A 13 -11.52 -0.42 -3.41
CA ILE A 13 -10.26 -0.79 -4.07
C ILE A 13 -10.00 0.22 -5.18
N THR A 14 -8.92 1.00 -5.06
CA THR A 14 -8.54 1.99 -6.06
C THR A 14 -7.64 1.39 -7.15
N GLY A 15 -7.78 1.86 -8.39
CA GLY A 15 -7.07 1.27 -9.53
C GLY A 15 -7.50 -0.18 -9.80
N ALA A 16 -8.80 -0.46 -9.64
CA ALA A 16 -9.33 -1.82 -9.68
C ALA A 16 -9.91 -2.24 -11.03
N GLY A 17 -9.81 -1.41 -12.07
CA GLY A 17 -10.23 -1.75 -13.44
C GLY A 17 -9.31 -2.73 -14.15
N GLY A 18 -8.18 -3.13 -13.55
CA GLY A 18 -7.24 -4.09 -14.13
C GLY A 18 -6.14 -4.55 -13.16
N GLY A 19 -5.27 -5.44 -13.63
CA GLY A 19 -4.08 -5.88 -12.90
C GLY A 19 -4.35 -6.39 -11.50
N LEU A 20 -3.53 -5.94 -10.54
CA LEU A 20 -3.63 -6.32 -9.13
C LEU A 20 -4.99 -5.95 -8.52
N GLY A 21 -5.43 -4.70 -8.72
CA GLY A 21 -6.68 -4.21 -8.14
C GLY A 21 -7.90 -5.00 -8.57
N ARG A 22 -7.98 -5.40 -9.87
CA ARG A 22 -9.03 -6.28 -10.37
C ARG A 22 -9.01 -7.64 -9.65
N GLN A 23 -7.84 -8.27 -9.48
CA GLN A 23 -7.75 -9.56 -8.78
C GLN A 23 -8.16 -9.44 -7.31
N HIS A 24 -7.78 -8.35 -6.64
CA HIS A 24 -8.23 -8.10 -5.27
C HIS A 24 -9.76 -7.96 -5.19
N ALA A 25 -10.36 -7.21 -6.12
CA ALA A 25 -11.81 -7.02 -6.19
C ALA A 25 -12.55 -8.35 -6.40
N LEU A 26 -12.09 -9.15 -7.36
CA LEU A 26 -12.68 -10.46 -7.67
C LEU A 26 -12.61 -11.42 -6.47
N LEU A 27 -11.45 -11.52 -5.80
CA LEU A 27 -11.30 -12.44 -4.67
C LEU A 27 -12.14 -11.99 -3.49
N LEU A 28 -12.12 -10.71 -3.11
CA LEU A 28 -12.89 -10.22 -1.98
C LEU A 28 -14.40 -10.38 -2.21
N ALA A 29 -14.89 -10.04 -3.42
CA ALA A 29 -16.29 -10.24 -3.78
C ALA A 29 -16.70 -11.73 -3.78
N LYS A 30 -15.85 -12.61 -4.32
CA LYS A 30 -16.06 -14.07 -4.27
C LYS A 30 -16.19 -14.59 -2.84
N ARG A 31 -15.56 -13.91 -1.88
CA ARG A 31 -15.58 -14.25 -0.45
C ARG A 31 -16.65 -13.49 0.35
N GLY A 32 -17.59 -12.83 -0.32
CA GLY A 32 -18.74 -12.18 0.30
C GLY A 32 -18.60 -10.68 0.61
N ALA A 33 -17.50 -10.02 0.22
CA ALA A 33 -17.38 -8.58 0.37
C ALA A 33 -18.28 -7.82 -0.62
N LEU A 34 -18.78 -6.67 -0.17
CA LEU A 34 -19.43 -5.66 -0.98
C LEU A 34 -18.34 -4.71 -1.52
N VAL A 35 -18.15 -4.62 -2.83
CA VAL A 35 -16.94 -4.00 -3.39
C VAL A 35 -17.26 -2.71 -4.15
N VAL A 36 -16.53 -1.64 -3.85
CA VAL A 36 -16.44 -0.45 -4.70
C VAL A 36 -15.19 -0.60 -5.57
N VAL A 37 -15.42 -0.79 -6.85
CA VAL A 37 -14.38 -0.88 -7.88
C VAL A 37 -14.12 0.53 -8.40
N ASN A 38 -13.07 1.19 -7.87
CA ASN A 38 -12.70 2.51 -8.35
C ASN A 38 -11.58 2.41 -9.40
N ASP A 39 -11.80 3.02 -10.55
CA ASP A 39 -10.78 3.21 -11.59
C ASP A 39 -11.14 4.37 -12.51
N LEU A 40 -10.20 5.26 -12.77
CA LEU A 40 -10.35 6.35 -13.74
C LEU A 40 -10.24 5.85 -15.19
N GLY A 41 -9.69 4.65 -15.40
CA GLY A 41 -9.47 4.05 -16.71
C GLY A 41 -8.32 4.69 -17.49
N GLY A 42 -7.38 5.34 -16.82
CA GLY A 42 -6.22 5.94 -17.46
C GLY A 42 -5.20 4.91 -17.99
N SER A 43 -4.33 5.37 -18.87
CA SER A 43 -3.15 4.63 -19.31
C SER A 43 -2.09 4.54 -18.20
N ILE A 44 -0.99 3.83 -18.44
CA ILE A 44 0.09 3.60 -17.44
C ILE A 44 0.70 4.92 -16.95
N ASP A 45 0.78 5.94 -17.82
CA ASP A 45 1.32 7.27 -17.47
C ASP A 45 0.28 8.21 -16.82
N GLY A 46 -0.96 7.73 -16.65
CA GLY A 46 -2.08 8.47 -16.07
C GLY A 46 -2.81 9.37 -17.05
N SER A 47 -2.57 9.23 -18.36
CA SER A 47 -3.31 9.98 -19.38
C SER A 47 -4.61 9.28 -19.78
N GLY A 48 -5.61 10.08 -20.19
CA GLY A 48 -6.90 9.56 -20.63
C GLY A 48 -7.80 9.06 -19.51
N THR A 49 -9.02 8.68 -19.88
CA THR A 49 -10.04 8.09 -19.00
C THR A 49 -10.85 7.07 -19.79
N ASP A 50 -11.21 5.96 -19.14
CA ASP A 50 -12.14 4.94 -19.68
C ASP A 50 -13.04 4.41 -18.56
N ALA A 51 -14.23 5.00 -18.44
CA ALA A 51 -15.21 4.58 -17.44
C ALA A 51 -15.65 3.12 -17.58
N SER A 52 -15.40 2.47 -18.73
CA SER A 52 -15.73 1.06 -18.92
C SER A 52 -14.82 0.10 -18.13
N ALA A 53 -13.62 0.54 -17.69
CA ALA A 53 -12.66 -0.34 -17.01
C ALA A 53 -13.20 -0.84 -15.66
N ALA A 54 -13.67 0.07 -14.81
CA ALA A 54 -14.30 -0.30 -13.53
C ALA A 54 -15.59 -1.09 -13.74
N GLN A 55 -16.43 -0.67 -14.69
CA GLN A 55 -17.72 -1.34 -14.98
C GLN A 55 -17.54 -2.79 -15.42
N LYS A 56 -16.54 -3.10 -16.27
CA LYS A 56 -16.24 -4.48 -16.69
C LYS A 56 -15.96 -5.40 -15.50
N VAL A 57 -15.20 -4.92 -14.52
CA VAL A 57 -14.88 -5.70 -13.31
C VAL A 57 -16.14 -5.88 -12.43
N VAL A 58 -16.98 -4.86 -12.33
CA VAL A 58 -18.28 -4.97 -11.65
C VAL A 58 -19.17 -6.02 -12.31
N ASP A 59 -19.23 -6.02 -13.65
CA ASP A 59 -20.03 -6.99 -14.39
C ASP A 59 -19.51 -8.42 -14.20
N GLU A 60 -18.18 -8.62 -14.17
CA GLU A 60 -17.57 -9.91 -13.83
C GLU A 60 -17.93 -10.39 -12.43
N ILE A 61 -17.85 -9.49 -11.43
CA ILE A 61 -18.20 -9.79 -10.04
C ILE A 61 -19.68 -10.22 -9.94
N LYS A 62 -20.58 -9.45 -10.56
CA LYS A 62 -22.01 -9.76 -10.59
C LYS A 62 -22.33 -11.04 -11.32
N ALA A 63 -21.67 -11.32 -12.44
CA ALA A 63 -21.82 -12.57 -13.18
C ALA A 63 -21.37 -13.80 -12.35
N ALA A 64 -20.41 -13.60 -11.44
CA ALA A 64 -19.97 -14.64 -10.50
C ALA A 64 -20.82 -14.73 -9.22
N GLY A 65 -21.91 -13.94 -9.10
CA GLY A 65 -22.81 -13.94 -7.95
C GLY A 65 -22.38 -13.05 -6.79
N GLY A 66 -21.35 -12.22 -6.96
CA GLY A 66 -20.90 -11.23 -5.98
C GLY A 66 -21.60 -9.87 -6.14
N GLU A 67 -21.29 -8.94 -5.24
CA GLU A 67 -21.86 -7.60 -5.17
C GLU A 67 -20.78 -6.54 -5.37
N ALA A 68 -20.97 -5.64 -6.34
CA ALA A 68 -20.06 -4.52 -6.58
C ALA A 68 -20.75 -3.33 -7.24
N VAL A 69 -20.16 -2.14 -7.04
CA VAL A 69 -20.49 -0.89 -7.74
C VAL A 69 -19.23 -0.28 -8.34
N ALA A 70 -19.36 0.37 -9.50
CA ALA A 70 -18.26 1.09 -10.14
C ALA A 70 -18.17 2.52 -9.63
N ASP A 71 -16.94 3.02 -9.50
CA ASP A 71 -16.63 4.42 -9.22
C ASP A 71 -15.53 4.90 -10.16
N HIS A 72 -15.65 6.14 -10.64
CA HIS A 72 -14.76 6.72 -11.66
C HIS A 72 -14.08 8.01 -11.17
N ASN A 73 -14.15 8.31 -9.87
CA ASN A 73 -13.51 9.49 -9.33
C ASN A 73 -11.99 9.35 -9.25
N SER A 74 -11.29 10.47 -9.40
CA SER A 74 -9.83 10.49 -9.31
C SER A 74 -9.36 10.48 -7.86
N VAL A 75 -8.41 9.62 -7.53
CA VAL A 75 -7.73 9.66 -6.22
C VAL A 75 -6.84 10.89 -6.05
N ALA A 76 -6.42 11.53 -7.16
CA ALA A 76 -5.42 12.60 -7.15
C ALA A 76 -5.91 13.91 -6.50
N THR A 77 -7.20 14.04 -6.19
CA THR A 77 -7.77 15.23 -5.54
C THR A 77 -8.54 14.88 -4.27
N PRO A 78 -8.59 15.80 -3.27
CA PRO A 78 -9.36 15.58 -2.05
C PRO A 78 -10.86 15.31 -2.32
N GLU A 79 -11.44 16.04 -3.27
CA GLU A 79 -12.85 15.89 -3.65
C GLU A 79 -13.12 14.52 -4.26
N GLY A 80 -12.21 14.06 -5.13
CA GLY A 80 -12.30 12.73 -5.73
C GLY A 80 -12.17 11.61 -4.70
N GLY A 81 -11.21 11.73 -3.77
CA GLY A 81 -11.07 10.78 -2.68
C GLY A 81 -12.30 10.71 -1.78
N ALA A 82 -12.88 11.86 -1.42
CA ALA A 82 -14.13 11.91 -0.67
C ALA A 82 -15.31 11.33 -1.45
N ALA A 83 -15.40 11.56 -2.76
CA ALA A 83 -16.43 11.00 -3.61
C ALA A 83 -16.36 9.48 -3.71
N ILE A 84 -15.15 8.90 -3.79
CA ILE A 84 -14.94 7.44 -3.76
C ILE A 84 -15.50 6.83 -2.47
N VAL A 85 -15.20 7.44 -1.32
CA VAL A 85 -15.72 6.98 -0.02
C VAL A 85 -17.22 7.15 0.06
N LYS A 86 -17.75 8.26 -0.47
CA LYS A 86 -19.18 8.50 -0.56
C LYS A 86 -19.90 7.43 -1.40
N SER A 87 -19.32 6.96 -2.49
CA SER A 87 -19.87 5.86 -3.29
C SER A 87 -20.08 4.58 -2.46
N ALA A 88 -19.14 4.25 -1.56
CA ALA A 88 -19.30 3.11 -0.65
C ALA A 88 -20.42 3.33 0.39
N VAL A 89 -20.49 4.54 0.96
CA VAL A 89 -21.53 4.87 1.94
C VAL A 89 -22.92 4.90 1.30
N ASP A 90 -23.06 5.50 0.11
CA ASP A 90 -24.32 5.56 -0.60
C ASP A 90 -24.83 4.15 -1.01
N ALA A 91 -23.93 3.26 -1.43
CA ALA A 91 -24.30 1.93 -1.87
C ALA A 91 -24.51 0.94 -0.71
N TYR A 92 -23.69 1.04 0.35
CA TYR A 92 -23.57 -0.01 1.37
C TYR A 92 -23.60 0.49 2.82
N GLY A 93 -23.67 1.79 3.05
CA GLY A 93 -23.86 2.41 4.36
C GLY A 93 -22.62 2.49 5.25
N LYS A 94 -21.45 1.98 4.83
CA LYS A 94 -20.23 1.92 5.64
C LYS A 94 -18.95 1.72 4.81
N VAL A 95 -17.79 1.73 5.48
CA VAL A 95 -16.50 1.33 4.89
C VAL A 95 -15.71 0.51 5.91
N ASP A 96 -15.36 -0.72 5.58
CA ASP A 96 -14.57 -1.62 6.44
C ASP A 96 -13.13 -1.78 5.95
N ILE A 97 -12.90 -1.75 4.63
CA ILE A 97 -11.62 -2.05 3.99
C ILE A 97 -11.31 -0.99 2.95
N VAL A 98 -10.06 -0.49 2.96
CA VAL A 98 -9.50 0.37 1.91
C VAL A 98 -8.23 -0.26 1.36
N ILE A 99 -8.18 -0.50 0.06
CA ILE A 99 -6.99 -0.95 -0.65
C ILE A 99 -6.53 0.17 -1.59
N ASN A 100 -5.50 0.90 -1.15
CA ASN A 100 -4.83 1.94 -1.93
C ASN A 100 -3.90 1.28 -2.95
N ASN A 101 -4.41 1.02 -4.15
CA ASN A 101 -3.67 0.33 -5.20
C ASN A 101 -3.50 1.19 -6.47
N ALA A 102 -4.27 2.24 -6.67
CA ALA A 102 -4.13 3.14 -7.83
C ALA A 102 -2.69 3.62 -8.01
N GLY A 103 -2.23 3.68 -9.27
CA GLY A 103 -0.86 4.07 -9.54
C GLY A 103 -0.58 4.32 -11.01
N ILE A 104 0.44 5.13 -11.27
CA ILE A 104 0.96 5.50 -12.60
C ILE A 104 2.48 5.46 -12.60
N LEU A 105 3.11 5.41 -13.78
CA LEU A 105 4.56 5.49 -13.95
C LEU A 105 4.93 6.66 -14.86
N ARG A 106 5.89 7.47 -14.42
CA ARG A 106 6.53 8.53 -15.21
C ARG A 106 8.03 8.53 -14.91
N ASP A 107 8.66 7.42 -15.29
CA ASP A 107 10.06 7.15 -14.97
C ASP A 107 11.01 8.03 -15.77
N LYS A 108 12.01 8.58 -15.11
CA LYS A 108 13.09 9.36 -15.71
C LYS A 108 14.28 9.40 -14.77
N SER A 109 15.51 9.38 -15.30
CA SER A 109 16.70 9.60 -14.49
C SER A 109 16.61 10.97 -13.78
N PHE A 110 17.13 11.06 -12.55
CA PHE A 110 16.89 12.20 -11.66
C PHE A 110 17.29 13.55 -12.28
N HIS A 111 18.42 13.61 -12.98
CA HIS A 111 18.87 14.85 -13.64
C HIS A 111 17.95 15.34 -14.78
N ASN A 112 17.03 14.49 -15.25
CA ASN A 112 16.02 14.82 -16.25
C ASN A 112 14.58 14.80 -15.69
N MET A 113 14.42 14.66 -14.36
CA MET A 113 13.13 14.62 -13.70
C MET A 113 12.54 16.03 -13.62
N SER A 114 11.46 16.27 -14.36
CA SER A 114 10.72 17.53 -14.30
C SER A 114 9.54 17.47 -13.32
N PRO A 115 9.02 18.63 -12.88
CA PRO A 115 7.81 18.68 -12.06
C PRO A 115 6.60 17.97 -12.70
N ASP A 116 6.45 18.02 -14.02
CA ASP A 116 5.36 17.37 -14.75
C ASP A 116 5.45 15.84 -14.73
N LEU A 117 6.67 15.30 -14.54
CA LEU A 117 6.87 13.86 -14.35
C LEU A 117 6.74 13.47 -12.87
N MET A 118 7.10 14.37 -11.96
CA MET A 118 7.12 14.11 -10.52
C MET A 118 5.72 14.25 -9.89
N ASN A 119 5.09 15.41 -10.06
CA ASN A 119 3.87 15.76 -9.33
C ASN A 119 2.72 14.76 -9.53
N PRO A 120 2.37 14.33 -10.76
CA PRO A 120 1.27 13.39 -10.93
C PRO A 120 1.52 12.02 -10.24
N VAL A 121 2.78 11.59 -10.15
CA VAL A 121 3.13 10.36 -9.43
C VAL A 121 2.88 10.52 -7.93
N PHE A 122 3.28 11.66 -7.34
CA PHE A 122 2.96 11.96 -5.94
C PHE A 122 1.46 12.13 -5.71
N ASP A 123 0.77 12.82 -6.62
CA ASP A 123 -0.67 13.09 -6.50
C ASP A 123 -1.49 11.79 -6.49
N VAL A 124 -1.16 10.84 -7.36
CA VAL A 124 -1.88 9.56 -7.44
C VAL A 124 -1.46 8.61 -6.33
N HIS A 125 -0.17 8.35 -6.15
CA HIS A 125 0.30 7.29 -5.25
C HIS A 125 0.23 7.68 -3.79
N LEU A 126 0.78 8.85 -3.42
CA LEU A 126 0.92 9.26 -2.04
C LEU A 126 -0.29 10.08 -1.58
N LYS A 127 -0.54 11.23 -2.21
CA LYS A 127 -1.67 12.07 -1.84
C LYS A 127 -3.01 11.35 -2.05
N GLY A 128 -3.13 10.54 -3.12
CA GLY A 128 -4.31 9.74 -3.38
C GLY A 128 -4.64 8.77 -2.25
N ALA A 129 -3.64 8.14 -1.65
CA ALA A 129 -3.86 7.31 -0.47
C ALA A 129 -4.39 8.12 0.73
N PHE A 130 -3.89 9.35 0.95
CA PHE A 130 -4.44 10.24 1.97
C PHE A 130 -5.88 10.66 1.66
N HIS A 131 -6.15 11.08 0.42
CA HIS A 131 -7.46 11.58 0.01
C HIS A 131 -8.58 10.54 0.17
N VAL A 132 -8.29 9.26 -0.10
CA VAL A 132 -9.25 8.16 0.06
C VAL A 132 -9.29 7.67 1.51
N THR A 133 -8.12 7.49 2.13
CA THR A 133 -8.06 6.87 3.45
C THR A 133 -8.60 7.80 4.55
N GLN A 134 -8.33 9.10 4.50
CA GLN A 134 -8.73 10.02 5.57
C GLN A 134 -10.25 10.07 5.79
N PRO A 135 -11.11 10.26 4.78
CA PRO A 135 -12.56 10.20 4.99
C PRO A 135 -13.04 8.79 5.39
N ALA A 136 -12.45 7.71 4.85
CA ALA A 136 -12.77 6.34 5.25
C ALA A 136 -12.37 6.06 6.70
N TYR A 137 -11.21 6.57 7.14
CA TYR A 137 -10.69 6.41 8.50
C TYR A 137 -11.60 7.02 9.56
N LEU A 138 -12.25 8.14 9.27
CA LEU A 138 -13.24 8.74 10.17
C LEU A 138 -14.41 7.79 10.42
N ILE A 139 -14.94 7.17 9.36
CA ILE A 139 -16.01 6.16 9.44
C ILE A 139 -15.52 4.93 10.21
N MET A 140 -14.33 4.41 9.89
CA MET A 140 -13.73 3.26 10.58
C MET A 140 -13.54 3.50 12.08
N ARG A 141 -13.18 4.73 12.48
CA ARG A 141 -13.06 5.10 13.90
C ARG A 141 -14.38 5.03 14.63
N GLU A 142 -15.45 5.53 14.03
CA GLU A 142 -16.81 5.48 14.60
C GLU A 142 -17.31 4.03 14.69
N GLN A 143 -16.99 3.20 13.71
CA GLN A 143 -17.34 1.77 13.67
C GLN A 143 -16.53 0.92 14.67
N GLY A 144 -15.34 1.37 15.10
CA GLY A 144 -14.41 0.54 15.88
C GLY A 144 -13.79 -0.60 15.08
N TYR A 145 -13.66 -0.45 13.76
CA TYR A 145 -13.10 -1.45 12.86
C TYR A 145 -12.60 -0.81 11.56
N GLY A 146 -11.44 -1.25 11.08
CA GLY A 146 -10.92 -0.85 9.76
C GLY A 146 -9.72 -1.70 9.33
N ARG A 147 -9.58 -1.90 8.01
CA ARG A 147 -8.41 -2.54 7.39
C ARG A 147 -7.94 -1.67 6.23
N ILE A 148 -6.69 -1.26 6.27
CA ILE A 148 -6.08 -0.37 5.28
C ILE A 148 -4.86 -1.07 4.70
N ILE A 149 -4.84 -1.27 3.39
CA ILE A 149 -3.71 -1.87 2.68
C ILE A 149 -3.19 -0.89 1.64
N SER A 150 -1.89 -0.59 1.70
CA SER A 150 -1.23 0.30 0.74
C SER A 150 -0.29 -0.48 -0.17
N THR A 151 -0.39 -0.27 -1.47
CA THR A 151 0.52 -0.88 -2.46
C THR A 151 1.78 -0.03 -2.57
N SER A 152 2.81 -0.39 -1.79
CA SER A 152 4.17 0.13 -1.88
C SER A 152 4.93 -0.55 -3.03
N SER A 153 6.26 -0.56 -2.99
CA SER A 153 7.11 -1.20 -4.01
C SER A 153 8.51 -1.48 -3.47
N ALA A 154 9.14 -2.53 -3.96
CA ALA A 154 10.56 -2.78 -3.76
C ALA A 154 11.43 -1.59 -4.26
N ALA A 155 11.00 -0.90 -5.32
CA ALA A 155 11.67 0.30 -5.81
C ALA A 155 11.66 1.46 -4.79
N GLY A 156 10.63 1.56 -3.94
CA GLY A 156 10.60 2.52 -2.85
C GLY A 156 11.48 2.13 -1.68
N ILE A 157 11.54 0.83 -1.38
CA ILE A 157 12.25 0.31 -0.19
C ILE A 157 13.74 0.17 -0.45
N PHE A 158 14.13 -0.34 -1.63
CA PHE A 158 15.52 -0.70 -1.95
C PHE A 158 16.14 0.18 -3.04
N GLY A 159 15.35 1.05 -3.66
CA GLY A 159 15.78 1.90 -4.75
C GLY A 159 15.71 1.22 -6.11
N ASN A 160 15.46 2.03 -7.16
CA ASN A 160 15.56 1.63 -8.56
C ASN A 160 15.95 2.81 -9.43
N PHE A 161 16.83 2.58 -10.41
CA PHE A 161 17.28 3.64 -11.31
C PHE A 161 16.12 4.24 -12.11
N GLY A 162 16.07 5.57 -12.20
CA GLY A 162 15.05 6.29 -12.99
C GLY A 162 13.71 6.46 -12.30
N GLN A 163 13.55 6.05 -11.04
CA GLN A 163 12.28 6.04 -10.31
C GLN A 163 12.31 6.89 -9.03
N THR A 164 13.00 8.01 -9.02
CA THR A 164 13.08 8.86 -7.81
C THR A 164 11.71 9.40 -7.37
N ASN A 165 10.83 9.78 -8.31
CA ASN A 165 9.45 10.18 -8.04
C ASN A 165 8.62 9.01 -7.48
N TYR A 166 8.63 7.89 -8.18
CA TYR A 166 7.89 6.69 -7.80
C TYR A 166 8.41 6.08 -6.49
N GLY A 167 9.73 5.92 -6.38
CA GLY A 167 10.38 5.38 -5.18
C GLY A 167 10.07 6.22 -3.93
N ALA A 168 10.17 7.54 -4.03
CA ALA A 168 9.83 8.44 -2.93
C ALA A 168 8.34 8.34 -2.54
N ALA A 169 7.42 8.30 -3.50
CA ALA A 169 5.99 8.14 -3.22
C ALA A 169 5.71 6.78 -2.57
N LYS A 170 6.31 5.70 -3.05
CA LYS A 170 6.11 4.34 -2.52
C LYS A 170 6.73 4.13 -1.13
N MET A 171 7.89 4.75 -0.84
CA MET A 171 8.43 4.77 0.53
C MET A 171 7.61 5.66 1.45
N GLY A 172 7.03 6.75 0.94
CA GLY A 172 6.06 7.58 1.67
C GLY A 172 4.85 6.77 2.16
N LEU A 173 4.36 5.81 1.37
CA LEU A 173 3.29 4.88 1.79
C LEU A 173 3.71 3.95 2.94
N VAL A 174 4.98 3.62 3.06
CA VAL A 174 5.50 2.86 4.22
C VAL A 174 5.36 3.68 5.49
N GLY A 175 5.82 4.94 5.48
CA GLY A 175 5.65 5.87 6.60
C GLY A 175 4.18 6.08 6.97
N PHE A 176 3.34 6.36 5.96
CA PHE A 176 1.89 6.48 6.10
C PHE A 176 1.26 5.26 6.79
N THR A 177 1.61 4.05 6.34
CA THR A 177 1.12 2.78 6.91
C THR A 177 1.52 2.63 8.37
N ARG A 178 2.78 2.90 8.72
CA ARG A 178 3.29 2.76 10.09
C ARG A 178 2.60 3.72 11.06
N VAL A 179 2.41 4.98 10.66
CA VAL A 179 1.70 5.97 11.49
C VAL A 179 0.24 5.60 11.68
N LEU A 180 -0.47 5.19 10.61
CA LEU A 180 -1.86 4.74 10.72
C LEU A 180 -2.01 3.50 11.61
N ALA A 181 -1.03 2.59 11.63
CA ALA A 181 -1.05 1.44 12.52
C ALA A 181 -1.00 1.84 14.00
N VAL A 182 -0.18 2.85 14.33
CA VAL A 182 -0.09 3.40 15.69
C VAL A 182 -1.38 4.12 16.09
N GLU A 183 -1.85 5.03 15.26
CA GLU A 183 -3.06 5.83 15.54
C GLU A 183 -4.34 4.98 15.57
N GLY A 184 -4.39 3.95 14.72
CA GLY A 184 -5.56 3.08 14.55
C GLY A 184 -5.72 2.01 15.63
N ALA A 185 -4.65 1.72 16.40
CA ALA A 185 -4.61 0.58 17.31
C ALA A 185 -5.79 0.54 18.31
N LYS A 186 -6.12 1.68 18.91
CA LYS A 186 -7.23 1.77 19.89
C LYS A 186 -8.63 1.68 19.27
N PHE A 187 -8.74 1.73 17.95
CA PHE A 187 -10.01 1.65 17.22
C PHE A 187 -10.14 0.34 16.43
N ASN A 188 -9.27 -0.64 16.65
CA ASN A 188 -9.20 -1.87 15.85
C ASN A 188 -9.03 -1.58 14.35
N ILE A 189 -8.33 -0.51 14.01
CA ILE A 189 -7.94 -0.20 12.64
C ILE A 189 -6.51 -0.69 12.44
N LYS A 190 -6.33 -1.62 11.50
CA LYS A 190 -5.02 -2.16 11.11
C LYS A 190 -4.62 -1.64 9.76
N ALA A 191 -3.39 -1.18 9.64
CA ALA A 191 -2.81 -0.69 8.39
C ALA A 191 -1.55 -1.49 8.06
N ASN A 192 -1.46 -2.01 6.82
CA ASN A 192 -0.30 -2.75 6.33
C ASN A 192 0.02 -2.35 4.89
N ALA A 193 1.22 -2.67 4.43
CA ALA A 193 1.64 -2.39 3.06
C ALA A 193 2.14 -3.66 2.37
N ILE A 194 2.03 -3.69 1.05
CA ILE A 194 2.64 -4.71 0.20
C ILE A 194 3.64 -4.07 -0.76
N ALA A 195 4.70 -4.78 -1.09
CA ALA A 195 5.64 -4.49 -2.16
C ALA A 195 5.57 -5.64 -3.17
N PRO A 196 4.64 -5.58 -4.14
CA PRO A 196 4.34 -6.70 -5.02
C PRO A 196 5.35 -6.81 -6.17
N LEU A 197 5.62 -8.04 -6.60
CA LEU A 197 6.22 -8.38 -7.87
C LEU A 197 5.21 -9.22 -8.66
N ALA A 198 4.63 -8.64 -9.69
CA ALA A 198 3.62 -9.30 -10.52
C ALA A 198 3.70 -8.82 -11.96
N LEU A 199 3.30 -9.69 -12.90
CA LEU A 199 3.10 -9.32 -14.29
C LEU A 199 1.83 -8.46 -14.41
N THR A 200 2.02 -7.21 -14.74
CA THR A 200 0.95 -6.24 -15.00
C THR A 200 1.34 -5.40 -16.20
N ARG A 201 0.45 -4.56 -16.69
CA ARG A 201 0.80 -3.57 -17.74
C ARG A 201 2.06 -2.76 -17.40
N MET A 202 2.31 -2.50 -16.10
CA MET A 202 3.48 -1.73 -15.64
C MET A 202 4.80 -2.51 -15.68
N THR A 203 4.77 -3.84 -15.69
CA THR A 203 5.96 -4.70 -15.53
C THR A 203 6.18 -5.64 -16.71
N GLU A 204 5.31 -5.62 -17.71
CA GLU A 204 5.30 -6.54 -18.83
C GLU A 204 6.65 -6.61 -19.59
N THR A 205 7.33 -5.47 -19.72
CA THR A 205 8.63 -5.38 -20.38
C THR A 205 9.81 -5.88 -19.54
N LEU A 206 9.61 -6.11 -18.22
CA LEU A 206 10.67 -6.43 -17.27
C LEU A 206 10.77 -7.93 -16.94
N MET A 207 9.72 -8.73 -17.21
CA MET A 207 9.57 -10.07 -16.61
C MET A 207 10.09 -11.22 -17.45
N GLY A 208 10.33 -11.05 -18.76
CA GLY A 208 10.93 -12.08 -19.63
C GLY A 208 10.28 -13.45 -19.44
N ASN A 209 11.11 -14.49 -19.30
CA ASN A 209 10.67 -15.90 -19.16
C ASN A 209 10.00 -16.24 -17.81
N LEU A 210 9.86 -15.29 -16.89
CA LEU A 210 9.19 -15.48 -15.60
C LEU A 210 7.75 -14.98 -15.60
N ALA A 211 7.28 -14.42 -16.71
CA ALA A 211 5.95 -13.84 -16.84
C ALA A 211 4.83 -14.81 -16.40
N ASP A 212 4.91 -16.08 -16.81
CA ASP A 212 3.91 -17.12 -16.49
C ASP A 212 3.83 -17.50 -15.01
N LYS A 213 4.84 -17.10 -14.18
CA LYS A 213 4.92 -17.42 -12.75
C LYS A 213 4.62 -16.23 -11.85
N LEU A 214 4.36 -15.07 -12.42
CA LEU A 214 4.21 -13.81 -11.70
C LEU A 214 2.83 -13.19 -11.96
N GLY A 215 1.79 -14.01 -12.06
CA GLY A 215 0.43 -13.54 -12.21
C GLY A 215 -0.01 -12.64 -11.04
N PRO A 216 -0.84 -11.62 -11.29
CA PRO A 216 -1.31 -10.72 -10.23
C PRO A 216 -2.19 -11.45 -9.19
N GLU A 217 -2.76 -12.61 -9.53
CA GLU A 217 -3.49 -13.49 -8.61
C GLU A 217 -2.60 -14.04 -7.48
N GLU A 218 -1.29 -14.21 -7.69
CA GLU A 218 -0.33 -14.67 -6.68
C GLU A 218 -0.10 -13.64 -5.55
N VAL A 219 -0.44 -12.39 -5.79
CA VAL A 219 -0.34 -11.31 -4.79
C VAL A 219 -1.60 -11.21 -3.95
N THR A 220 -2.74 -11.55 -4.50
CA THR A 220 -4.05 -11.30 -3.88
C THR A 220 -4.29 -12.03 -2.55
N PRO A 221 -3.83 -13.27 -2.31
CA PRO A 221 -4.06 -13.96 -1.04
C PRO A 221 -3.55 -13.22 0.19
N ILE A 222 -2.36 -12.63 0.14
CA ILE A 222 -1.85 -11.86 1.28
C ILE A 222 -2.66 -10.57 1.48
N VAL A 223 -3.06 -9.89 0.40
CA VAL A 223 -3.91 -8.69 0.50
C VAL A 223 -5.25 -9.04 1.16
N ALA A 224 -5.86 -10.14 0.76
CA ALA A 224 -7.06 -10.65 1.41
C ALA A 224 -6.79 -10.94 2.90
N MET A 225 -5.74 -11.68 3.26
CA MET A 225 -5.43 -11.95 4.67
C MET A 225 -5.23 -10.67 5.50
N LEU A 226 -4.57 -9.65 4.93
CA LEU A 226 -4.37 -8.36 5.60
C LEU A 226 -5.68 -7.55 5.75
N ALA A 227 -6.64 -7.76 4.86
CA ALA A 227 -7.97 -7.15 4.87
C ALA A 227 -8.96 -7.88 5.78
N HIS A 228 -8.66 -9.11 6.20
CA HIS A 228 -9.55 -9.94 7.03
C HIS A 228 -9.58 -9.47 8.49
N GLU A 229 -10.65 -9.80 9.19
CA GLU A 229 -10.78 -9.48 10.62
C GLU A 229 -9.72 -10.21 11.47
N ASP A 230 -9.32 -11.43 11.08
CA ASP A 230 -8.26 -12.22 11.71
C ASP A 230 -6.85 -11.75 11.34
N CYS A 231 -6.68 -10.64 10.59
CA CYS A 231 -5.36 -10.11 10.31
C CYS A 231 -4.54 -9.98 11.60
N PRO A 232 -3.38 -10.67 11.75
CA PRO A 232 -2.68 -10.73 13.03
C PRO A 232 -1.76 -9.52 13.27
N VAL A 233 -1.52 -8.68 12.26
CA VAL A 233 -0.48 -7.64 12.28
C VAL A 233 -1.00 -6.27 11.87
N SER A 234 -0.26 -5.23 12.27
CA SER A 234 -0.44 -3.85 11.81
C SER A 234 0.92 -3.15 11.74
N GLY A 235 1.13 -2.28 10.76
CA GLY A 235 2.39 -1.56 10.53
C GLY A 235 3.43 -2.34 9.74
N ASN A 236 3.08 -3.51 9.21
CA ASN A 236 4.01 -4.38 8.50
C ASN A 236 4.01 -4.15 6.99
N ILE A 237 5.12 -4.53 6.38
CA ILE A 237 5.34 -4.44 4.93
C ILE A 237 5.65 -5.83 4.41
N PHE A 238 4.98 -6.27 3.36
CA PHE A 238 5.18 -7.61 2.78
C PHE A 238 5.67 -7.54 1.34
N SER A 239 6.83 -8.11 1.07
CA SER A 239 7.29 -8.44 -0.29
C SER A 239 6.55 -9.69 -0.75
N VAL A 240 5.87 -9.63 -1.90
CA VAL A 240 5.00 -10.71 -2.37
C VAL A 240 5.04 -10.86 -3.89
N GLY A 241 5.02 -12.10 -4.37
CA GLY A 241 4.96 -12.46 -5.79
C GLY A 241 5.48 -13.86 -6.06
N GLY A 242 4.97 -14.53 -7.10
CA GLY A 242 5.39 -15.86 -7.49
C GLY A 242 5.29 -16.90 -6.36
N GLY A 243 4.23 -16.85 -5.56
CA GLY A 243 4.01 -17.75 -4.42
C GLY A 243 4.84 -17.44 -3.18
N ARG A 244 5.73 -16.42 -3.21
CA ARG A 244 6.53 -16.01 -2.06
C ARG A 244 5.86 -14.86 -1.31
N VAL A 245 5.83 -14.95 0.02
CA VAL A 245 5.46 -13.86 0.93
C VAL A 245 6.54 -13.71 2.00
N ALA A 246 7.07 -12.51 2.19
CA ALA A 246 8.07 -12.23 3.21
C ALA A 246 7.82 -10.87 3.85
N ASN A 247 7.98 -10.79 5.17
CA ASN A 247 7.98 -9.53 5.89
C ASN A 247 9.24 -8.72 5.56
N VAL A 248 9.07 -7.44 5.26
CA VAL A 248 10.15 -6.45 5.13
C VAL A 248 10.08 -5.57 6.36
N PHE A 249 11.21 -5.42 7.05
CA PHE A 249 11.31 -4.61 8.25
C PHE A 249 12.38 -3.54 8.13
N ILE A 250 12.23 -2.46 8.88
CA ILE A 250 13.24 -1.42 9.04
C ILE A 250 13.94 -1.71 10.36
N GLY A 251 15.22 -2.03 10.29
CA GLY A 251 16.06 -2.32 11.44
C GLY A 251 17.09 -1.22 11.68
N GLU A 252 17.62 -1.17 12.89
CA GLU A 252 18.65 -0.24 13.32
C GLU A 252 19.80 -1.01 13.97
N THR A 253 21.02 -0.61 13.67
CA THR A 253 22.24 -1.23 14.25
C THR A 253 22.41 -0.81 15.71
N GLN A 254 23.28 -1.51 16.44
CA GLN A 254 23.68 -1.11 17.80
C GLN A 254 24.45 0.23 17.80
N GLY A 255 25.09 0.56 16.70
CA GLY A 255 25.80 1.82 16.49
C GLY A 255 27.00 2.01 17.44
N TYR A 256 27.47 3.24 17.49
CA TYR A 256 28.56 3.71 18.34
C TYR A 256 28.05 4.83 19.27
N THR A 257 28.38 4.74 20.56
CA THR A 257 27.92 5.73 21.54
C THR A 257 29.13 6.30 22.30
N LYS A 258 29.36 7.60 22.20
CA LYS A 258 30.32 8.39 22.97
C LYS A 258 29.82 9.82 23.02
N PRO A 259 29.37 10.32 24.19
CA PRO A 259 29.02 11.73 24.35
C PRO A 259 30.20 12.64 23.97
N GLY A 260 29.95 13.67 23.15
CA GLY A 260 31.00 14.57 22.68
C GLY A 260 31.97 13.97 21.68
N HIS A 261 31.55 12.95 20.91
CA HIS A 261 32.36 12.36 19.82
C HIS A 261 32.76 13.40 18.79
N THR A 262 33.97 13.24 18.24
CA THR A 262 34.50 14.05 17.15
C THR A 262 34.24 13.40 15.79
N LEU A 263 34.53 14.11 14.71
CA LEU A 263 34.51 13.56 13.35
C LEU A 263 35.45 12.36 13.20
N GLU A 264 36.63 12.43 13.83
CA GLU A 264 37.64 11.38 13.82
C GLU A 264 37.14 10.15 14.58
N ASP A 265 36.48 10.33 15.72
CA ASP A 265 35.83 9.21 16.45
C ASP A 265 34.84 8.47 15.56
N LEU A 266 34.00 9.17 14.78
CA LEU A 266 33.06 8.53 13.86
C LEU A 266 33.76 7.77 12.74
N ARG A 267 34.80 8.40 12.12
CA ARG A 267 35.59 7.75 11.09
C ARG A 267 36.23 6.46 11.61
N ASP A 268 36.84 6.51 12.80
CA ASP A 268 37.62 5.40 13.35
C ASP A 268 36.72 4.27 13.91
N ASN A 269 35.42 4.54 14.12
CA ASN A 269 34.42 3.58 14.59
C ASN A 269 33.33 3.27 13.54
N TRP A 270 33.59 3.58 12.24
CA TRP A 270 32.59 3.42 11.17
C TRP A 270 32.09 1.99 11.02
N ASP A 271 32.97 1.00 11.19
CA ASP A 271 32.62 -0.43 11.11
C ASP A 271 31.64 -0.83 12.21
N ALA A 272 31.81 -0.32 13.43
CA ALA A 272 30.89 -0.54 14.54
C ALA A 272 29.50 0.12 14.28
N ILE A 273 29.48 1.32 13.68
CA ILE A 273 28.24 2.01 13.30
C ILE A 273 27.48 1.20 12.27
N MET A 274 28.18 0.57 11.31
CA MET A 274 27.57 -0.15 10.19
C MET A 274 27.31 -1.64 10.46
N SER A 275 27.82 -2.20 11.58
CA SER A 275 27.63 -3.60 11.90
C SER A 275 26.16 -3.93 12.13
N GLN A 276 25.68 -4.94 11.41
CA GLN A 276 24.31 -5.45 11.58
C GLN A 276 24.19 -6.48 12.72
N ASP A 277 25.30 -6.79 13.41
CA ASP A 277 25.29 -7.74 14.51
C ASP A 277 24.46 -7.18 15.67
N GLY A 278 23.47 -7.95 16.13
CA GLY A 278 22.59 -7.54 17.21
C GLY A 278 21.67 -6.37 16.88
N TYR A 279 21.38 -6.10 15.58
CA TYR A 279 20.40 -5.07 15.20
C TYR A 279 19.05 -5.29 15.91
N PHE A 280 18.28 -4.23 16.06
CA PHE A 280 16.93 -4.31 16.59
C PHE A 280 15.91 -3.74 15.59
N VAL A 281 14.64 -4.07 15.78
CA VAL A 281 13.54 -3.64 14.91
C VAL A 281 12.53 -2.87 15.75
N PRO A 282 12.59 -1.53 15.77
CA PRO A 282 11.66 -0.72 16.56
C PRO A 282 10.24 -0.81 15.94
N GLY A 283 9.25 -1.08 16.79
CA GLY A 283 7.84 -1.10 16.39
C GLY A 283 7.27 0.30 16.19
N ASN A 284 7.79 1.29 16.92
CA ASN A 284 7.36 2.68 16.89
C ASN A 284 8.48 3.62 17.37
N LEU A 285 8.23 4.94 17.36
CA LEU A 285 9.19 5.95 17.78
C LEU A 285 9.63 5.79 19.25
N ALA A 286 8.74 5.38 20.15
CA ALA A 286 9.09 5.24 21.56
C ALA A 286 10.10 4.10 21.82
N ASP A 287 10.01 3.02 21.05
CA ASP A 287 10.97 1.90 21.11
C ASP A 287 12.36 2.36 20.68
N GLU A 288 12.47 3.13 19.60
CA GLU A 288 13.73 3.69 19.10
C GLU A 288 14.31 4.71 20.09
N THR A 289 13.52 5.66 20.57
CA THR A 289 13.94 6.67 21.53
C THR A 289 14.36 6.04 22.86
N GLY A 290 13.76 4.92 23.26
CA GLY A 290 14.11 4.15 24.45
C GLY A 290 15.58 3.71 24.46
N VAL A 291 16.10 3.32 23.28
CA VAL A 291 17.51 2.89 23.13
C VAL A 291 18.48 4.04 23.45
N PHE A 292 18.16 5.28 23.04
CA PHE A 292 18.98 6.45 23.41
C PHE A 292 19.01 6.65 24.92
N PHE A 293 17.87 6.57 25.58
CA PHE A 293 17.81 6.76 27.04
C PHE A 293 18.57 5.67 27.82
N GLU A 294 18.61 4.44 27.29
CA GLU A 294 19.39 3.37 27.92
C GLU A 294 20.89 3.60 27.75
N LYS A 295 21.34 4.06 26.60
CA LYS A 295 22.76 4.29 26.29
C LYS A 295 23.32 5.57 26.90
N LEU A 296 22.48 6.50 27.37
CA LEU A 296 22.88 7.75 28.01
C LEU A 296 22.93 7.66 29.55
N LYS A 297 22.53 6.53 30.14
CA LYS A 297 22.68 6.25 31.58
C LYS A 297 24.10 5.83 31.93
#